data_7b1c6c6e7e40361acc83eb722033ccc9
#
_entry.id   7b1c6c6e7e40361acc83eb722033ccc9
#
_cell.length_a   1.000
_cell.length_b   1.000
_cell.length_c   1.000
_cell.angle_alpha   90.00
_cell.angle_beta   90.00
_cell.angle_gamma   90.00
#
_symmetry.space_group_name_H-M   'P 1'
#
loop_
_entity.id
_entity.type
_entity.pdbx_description
1 polymer ?
#
loop_
_entity_poly.entity_id
_entity_poly.type
_entity_poly.pdbx_seq_one_letter_code
_entity_poly.pdbx_strand_id
1 'polypeptide(L)'
;MVRLEHLFKKFGGDAYTVTVRRVSAAEEGGEGKCINFHTDVTPRTMQVPLNAESEYEGGRLVFVTEEGLVWPSRSAGSATLHDSSIAHGVGLHTRGVRYSLFFLQCPSEE
;
A
#
# COMPACT_ATOMS: atom_id res chain seq x y z
N MET A 1 9.73 -13.40 -11.27
CA MET A 1 8.55 -13.43 -10.39
C MET A 1 9.00 -13.53 -8.95
N VAL A 2 8.59 -12.59 -8.11
CA VAL A 2 8.89 -12.63 -6.69
C VAL A 2 7.90 -13.58 -6.01
N ARG A 3 8.41 -14.58 -5.31
CA ARG A 3 7.54 -15.52 -4.60
C ARG A 3 7.03 -14.89 -3.30
N LEU A 4 5.77 -15.06 -3.01
CA LEU A 4 5.16 -14.58 -1.76
C LEU A 4 5.89 -15.12 -0.52
N GLU A 5 6.34 -16.36 -0.54
CA GLU A 5 7.12 -16.96 0.53
C GLU A 5 8.37 -16.16 0.88
N HIS A 6 9.04 -15.63 -0.12
CA HIS A 6 10.24 -14.81 0.06
C HIS A 6 9.91 -13.49 0.74
N LEU A 7 8.79 -12.89 0.36
CA LEU A 7 8.29 -11.66 0.96
C LEU A 7 7.89 -11.88 2.42
N PHE A 8 7.25 -13.00 2.73
CA PHE A 8 6.90 -13.36 4.10
C PHE A 8 8.12 -13.48 5.00
N LYS A 9 9.19 -14.10 4.52
CA LYS A 9 10.43 -14.21 5.29
C LYS A 9 11.03 -12.85 5.63
N LYS A 10 11.00 -11.92 4.68
CA LYS A 10 11.48 -10.55 4.90
C LYS A 10 10.59 -9.78 5.85
N PHE A 11 9.28 -10.01 5.78
CA PHE A 11 8.31 -9.33 6.60
C PHE A 11 8.44 -9.70 8.08
N GLY A 12 8.70 -10.96 8.37
CA GLY A 12 8.86 -11.46 9.75
C GLY A 12 7.53 -11.52 10.50
N GLY A 13 7.57 -12.15 11.68
CA GLY A 13 6.40 -12.29 12.53
C GLY A 13 5.57 -13.53 12.20
N ASP A 14 4.69 -13.90 13.12
CA ASP A 14 3.93 -15.16 13.08
C ASP A 14 2.45 -14.99 12.74
N ALA A 15 1.94 -13.77 12.82
CA ALA A 15 0.52 -13.52 12.62
C ALA A 15 0.29 -12.30 11.74
N TYR A 16 -0.56 -12.48 10.73
CA TYR A 16 -0.88 -11.45 9.75
C TYR A 16 -2.36 -11.41 9.48
N THR A 17 -2.86 -10.21 9.20
CA THR A 17 -4.12 -10.06 8.47
C THR A 17 -3.77 -9.80 7.01
N VAL A 18 -4.43 -10.52 6.11
CA VAL A 18 -4.24 -10.36 4.68
C VAL A 18 -5.49 -9.74 4.08
N THR A 19 -5.34 -8.64 3.36
CA THR A 19 -6.46 -7.92 2.77
C THR A 19 -6.17 -7.60 1.31
N VAL A 20 -7.12 -7.87 0.44
CA VAL A 20 -7.10 -7.41 -0.95
C VAL A 20 -7.95 -6.16 -1.04
N ARG A 21 -7.37 -5.09 -1.57
CA ARG A 21 -8.08 -3.84 -1.75
C ARG A 21 -8.20 -3.51 -3.22
N ARG A 22 -9.42 -3.17 -3.63
CA ARG A 22 -9.72 -2.68 -4.96
C ARG A 22 -10.13 -1.22 -4.84
N VAL A 23 -9.46 -0.36 -5.59
CA VAL A 23 -9.81 1.07 -5.67
C VAL A 23 -10.10 1.40 -7.11
N SER A 24 -11.32 1.84 -7.39
CA SER A 24 -11.70 2.34 -8.71
C SER A 24 -11.82 3.86 -8.67
N ALA A 25 -11.63 4.48 -9.84
CA ALA A 25 -11.90 5.90 -9.97
C ALA A 25 -13.38 6.15 -9.71
N ALA A 26 -13.71 7.39 -9.31
CA ALA A 26 -15.09 7.78 -9.16
C ALA A 26 -15.83 7.59 -10.49
N GLU A 27 -17.06 7.14 -10.41
CA GLU A 27 -17.92 7.07 -11.57
C GLU A 27 -18.18 8.48 -12.12
N GLU A 28 -18.66 8.56 -13.35
CA GLU A 28 -18.90 9.80 -14.05
C GLU A 28 -19.66 10.82 -13.17
N GLY A 29 -19.04 11.99 -12.98
CA GLY A 29 -19.60 13.05 -12.14
C GLY A 29 -19.25 12.95 -10.66
N GLY A 30 -18.51 11.92 -10.23
CA GLY A 30 -18.06 11.77 -8.85
C GLY A 30 -16.66 12.34 -8.61
N GLU A 31 -16.30 12.48 -7.34
CA GLU A 31 -14.94 12.82 -6.94
C GLU A 31 -14.12 11.56 -6.78
N GLY A 32 -12.86 11.60 -7.22
CA GLY A 32 -11.92 10.51 -7.01
C GLY A 32 -11.61 10.32 -5.52
N LYS A 33 -11.04 9.16 -5.20
CA LYS A 33 -10.69 8.82 -3.81
C LYS A 33 -9.23 9.14 -3.53
N CYS A 34 -8.99 9.64 -2.34
CA CYS A 34 -7.64 9.77 -1.78
C CYS A 34 -7.66 9.31 -0.33
N ILE A 35 -6.47 9.07 0.22
CA ILE A 35 -6.30 8.73 1.63
C ILE A 35 -5.37 9.75 2.24
N ASN A 36 -5.86 10.47 3.25
CA ASN A 36 -5.04 11.46 3.95
C ASN A 36 -3.85 10.83 4.64
N PHE A 37 -2.85 11.63 4.93
CA PHE A 37 -1.69 11.19 5.67
C PHE A 37 -2.10 10.66 7.05
N HIS A 38 -1.58 9.49 7.37
CA HIS A 38 -1.82 8.81 8.64
C HIS A 38 -0.67 7.87 8.94
N THR A 39 -0.62 7.37 10.15
CA THR A 39 0.24 6.25 10.53
C THR A 39 -0.63 5.03 10.78
N ASP A 40 -0.08 3.85 10.51
CA ASP A 40 -0.80 2.61 10.77
C ASP A 40 -0.75 2.25 12.26
N VAL A 41 -1.79 1.59 12.73
CA VAL A 41 -1.82 1.01 14.07
C VAL A 41 -0.99 -0.28 14.12
N THR A 42 -0.91 -0.98 13.00
CA THR A 42 -0.16 -2.23 12.90
C THR A 42 1.34 -1.95 12.98
N PRO A 43 2.12 -2.83 13.64
CA PRO A 43 3.58 -2.62 13.77
C PRO A 43 4.29 -2.54 12.43
N ARG A 44 3.91 -3.37 11.48
CA ARG A 44 4.50 -3.38 10.13
C ARG A 44 3.44 -3.70 9.10
N THR A 45 3.53 -3.02 7.97
CA THR A 45 2.64 -3.21 6.82
C THR A 45 3.47 -3.49 5.58
N MET A 46 3.13 -4.55 4.86
CA MET A 46 3.67 -4.81 3.53
C MET A 46 2.56 -4.67 2.51
N GLN A 47 2.82 -3.90 1.47
CA GLN A 47 1.86 -3.69 0.39
C GLN A 47 2.45 -4.17 -0.93
N VAL A 48 1.69 -5.00 -1.64
CA VAL A 48 2.08 -5.54 -2.94
C VAL A 48 1.06 -5.09 -3.98
N PRO A 49 1.46 -4.28 -4.98
CA PRO A 49 0.57 -3.95 -6.08
C PRO A 49 0.33 -5.19 -6.94
N LEU A 50 -0.92 -5.42 -7.28
CA LEU A 50 -1.32 -6.60 -8.04
C LEU A 50 -1.48 -6.32 -9.54
N ASN A 51 -1.55 -5.04 -9.92
CA ASN A 51 -1.59 -4.65 -11.33
C ASN A 51 -0.64 -3.50 -11.62
N ALA A 52 -0.32 -3.32 -12.88
CA ALA A 52 0.70 -2.36 -13.30
C ALA A 52 0.21 -0.92 -13.19
N GLU A 53 1.14 0.00 -12.94
CA GLU A 53 0.84 1.44 -12.85
C GLU A 53 0.25 2.02 -14.15
N SER A 54 0.49 1.37 -15.28
CA SER A 54 -0.08 1.77 -16.56
C SER A 54 -1.59 1.54 -16.67
N GLU A 55 -2.18 0.75 -15.79
CA GLU A 55 -3.60 0.42 -15.81
C GLU A 55 -4.47 1.42 -15.06
N TYR A 56 -3.86 2.39 -14.38
CA TYR A 56 -4.60 3.41 -13.64
C TYR A 56 -3.82 4.73 -13.60
N GLU A 57 -4.50 5.81 -13.22
CA GLU A 57 -3.90 7.12 -13.01
C GLU A 57 -4.22 7.64 -11.63
N GLY A 58 -3.24 8.33 -11.03
CA GLY A 58 -3.37 8.79 -9.66
C GLY A 58 -3.26 7.64 -8.67
N GLY A 59 -3.77 7.83 -7.47
CA GLY A 59 -3.73 6.80 -6.43
C GLY A 59 -2.32 6.43 -6.02
N ARG A 60 -1.38 7.37 -6.09
CA ARG A 60 0.03 7.10 -5.79
C ARG A 60 0.26 7.14 -4.29
N LEU A 61 0.90 6.09 -3.81
CA LEU A 61 1.35 6.01 -2.43
C LEU A 61 2.48 7.02 -2.21
N VAL A 62 2.45 7.72 -1.09
CA VAL A 62 3.48 8.67 -0.70
C VAL A 62 3.83 8.47 0.76
N PHE A 63 5.13 8.41 1.05
CA PHE A 63 5.66 8.32 2.40
C PHE A 63 6.29 9.65 2.81
N VAL A 64 6.11 10.02 4.08
CA VAL A 64 6.82 11.15 4.67
C VAL A 64 8.05 10.61 5.39
N THR A 65 9.22 11.01 4.92
CA THR A 65 10.51 10.59 5.49
C THR A 65 11.29 11.80 5.97
N GLU A 66 12.39 11.57 6.66
CA GLU A 66 13.31 12.66 7.08
C GLU A 66 13.85 13.45 5.89
N GLU A 67 13.93 12.82 4.73
CA GLU A 67 14.42 13.45 3.51
C GLU A 67 13.31 14.13 2.70
N GLY A 68 12.08 14.08 3.15
CA GLY A 68 10.92 14.65 2.49
C GLY A 68 9.94 13.60 2.00
N LEU A 69 9.15 13.96 1.01
CA LEU A 69 8.13 13.07 0.44
C LEU A 69 8.76 12.09 -0.54
N VAL A 70 8.39 10.82 -0.43
CA VAL A 70 8.88 9.75 -1.30
C VAL A 70 7.70 9.02 -1.91
N TRP A 71 7.69 8.93 -3.24
CA TRP A 71 6.71 8.14 -4.00
C TRP A 71 7.41 6.87 -4.50
N PRO A 72 7.20 5.71 -3.85
CA PRO A 72 7.84 4.49 -4.30
C PRO A 72 7.31 4.05 -5.67
N SER A 73 8.17 3.44 -6.47
CA SER A 73 7.74 2.78 -7.69
C SER A 73 6.87 1.58 -7.34
N ARG A 74 5.78 1.38 -8.06
CA ARG A 74 4.80 0.33 -7.78
C ARG A 74 4.58 -0.58 -8.98
N SER A 75 5.66 -1.15 -9.49
CA SER A 75 5.53 -2.19 -10.50
C SER A 75 4.82 -3.42 -9.89
N ALA A 76 3.99 -4.07 -10.71
CA ALA A 76 3.26 -5.26 -10.25
C ALA A 76 4.23 -6.32 -9.71
N GLY A 77 3.90 -6.90 -8.56
CA GLY A 77 4.74 -7.90 -7.90
C GLY A 77 5.89 -7.33 -7.06
N SER A 78 6.08 -6.01 -7.05
CA SER A 78 7.00 -5.37 -6.11
C SER A 78 6.36 -5.28 -4.73
N ALA A 79 7.11 -4.87 -3.72
CA ALA A 79 6.57 -4.69 -2.38
C ALA A 79 7.14 -3.45 -1.74
N THR A 80 6.30 -2.77 -0.96
CA THR A 80 6.73 -1.72 -0.04
C THR A 80 6.51 -2.20 1.38
N LEU A 81 7.44 -1.89 2.25
CA LEU A 81 7.38 -2.28 3.66
C LEU A 81 7.58 -1.04 4.51
N HIS A 82 6.69 -0.80 5.45
CA HIS A 82 6.84 0.31 6.40
C HIS A 82 6.35 -0.09 7.79
N ASP A 83 6.83 0.62 8.79
CA ASP A 83 6.41 0.42 10.17
C ASP A 83 5.35 1.45 10.60
N SER A 84 4.90 1.34 11.84
CA SER A 84 3.86 2.21 12.39
C SER A 84 4.29 3.68 12.60
N SER A 85 5.58 3.99 12.50
CA SER A 85 6.06 5.35 12.69
C SER A 85 6.00 6.20 11.43
N ILE A 86 5.84 5.57 10.26
CA ILE A 86 5.90 6.26 8.97
C ILE A 86 4.53 6.81 8.58
N ALA A 87 4.42 8.13 8.50
CA ALA A 87 3.24 8.77 7.94
C ALA A 87 3.20 8.56 6.43
N HIS A 88 2.05 8.19 5.92
CA HIS A 88 1.86 7.94 4.50
C HIS A 88 0.43 8.25 4.09
N GLY A 89 0.23 8.40 2.81
CA GLY A 89 -1.07 8.66 2.23
C GLY A 89 -1.12 8.22 0.80
N VAL A 90 -2.28 8.39 0.19
CA VAL A 90 -2.52 8.04 -1.21
C VAL A 90 -3.16 9.22 -1.90
N GLY A 91 -2.55 9.65 -3.01
CA GLY A 91 -3.06 10.75 -3.81
C GLY A 91 -4.38 10.40 -4.51
N LEU A 92 -5.00 11.41 -5.08
CA LEU A 92 -6.28 11.26 -5.75
C LEU A 92 -6.20 10.25 -6.90
N HIS A 93 -7.09 9.26 -6.87
CA HIS A 93 -7.20 8.25 -7.92
C HIS A 93 -8.19 8.73 -8.98
N THR A 94 -7.71 8.91 -10.21
CA THR A 94 -8.47 9.60 -11.25
C THR A 94 -8.94 8.73 -12.39
N ARG A 95 -8.28 7.58 -12.64
CA ARG A 95 -8.63 6.69 -13.75
C ARG A 95 -8.22 5.24 -13.44
N GLY A 96 -9.03 4.32 -13.94
CA GLY A 96 -8.72 2.90 -13.87
C GLY A 96 -8.98 2.27 -12.52
N VAL A 97 -8.52 1.04 -12.37
CA VAL A 97 -8.70 0.27 -11.14
C VAL A 97 -7.34 -0.15 -10.62
N ARG A 98 -7.11 0.07 -9.35
CA ARG A 98 -5.90 -0.33 -8.66
C ARG A 98 -6.21 -1.46 -7.69
N TYR A 99 -5.45 -2.54 -7.78
CA TYR A 99 -5.53 -3.67 -6.87
C TYR A 99 -4.27 -3.74 -6.04
N SER A 100 -4.42 -3.95 -4.75
CA SER A 100 -3.30 -4.08 -3.82
C SER A 100 -3.57 -5.20 -2.82
N LEU A 101 -2.50 -5.90 -2.45
CA LEU A 101 -2.52 -6.91 -1.41
C LEU A 101 -1.78 -6.36 -0.20
N PHE A 102 -2.41 -6.41 0.96
CA PHE A 102 -1.83 -5.91 2.21
C PHE A 102 -1.60 -7.05 3.17
N PHE A 103 -0.41 -7.07 3.75
CA PHE A 103 -0.08 -7.94 4.87
C PHE A 103 0.13 -7.04 6.08
N LEU A 104 -0.77 -7.16 7.06
CA LEU A 104 -0.76 -6.36 8.26
C LEU A 104 -0.32 -7.23 9.43
N GLN A 105 0.85 -6.94 9.99
CA GLN A 105 1.34 -7.68 11.13
C GLN A 105 0.44 -7.43 12.34
N CYS A 106 0.01 -8.49 13.00
CA CYS A 106 -0.79 -8.33 14.19
C CYS A 106 0.07 -7.79 15.34
N PRO A 107 -0.46 -6.84 16.14
CA PRO A 107 0.25 -6.39 17.33
C PRO A 107 0.51 -7.57 18.27
N SER A 108 1.66 -7.56 18.92
CA SER A 108 1.94 -8.55 19.95
C SER A 108 1.04 -8.33 21.15
N GLU A 109 0.52 -9.41 21.70
CA GLU A 109 -0.21 -9.36 22.96
C GLU A 109 0.80 -9.30 24.11
N GLU A 110 0.65 -8.29 24.95
CA GLU A 110 1.37 -8.20 26.20
C GLU A 110 0.46 -8.55 27.37
#